data_544e08e4ec9576c984627e63aa80ceee
#
_entry.id   544e08e4ec9576c984627e63aa80ceee
#
_cell.length_a   1.000
_cell.length_b   1.000
_cell.length_c   1.000
_cell.angle_alpha   90.00
_cell.angle_beta   90.00
_cell.angle_gamma   90.00
#
_symmetry.space_group_name_H-M   'P 1'
#
loop_
_entity.id
_entity.type
_entity.pdbx_description
1 polymer ?
#
loop_
_entity_poly.entity_id
_entity_poly.type
_entity_poly.pdbx_seq_one_letter_code
_entity_poly.pdbx_strand_id
1 'polypeptide(L)'
;MQIALFRSHGALFLAVFLDIFSFGLMYPLIVGLFDGPGFGGQVTLANRDLMMSLAFALFPIGAFFGCALLGDLSDALGRRRTLVVCMAGLAAGYGLMWLSLELAHVWLFFAGRMVAGLMSGTAPIAQASMVDAVAPEARGDAMAQVTVVNTVGLMAGPAIGGVLGHYDFRLPLGLALALCAFNAVMLARARFGEETRRRAFHFDWRQPFLLFARLKDRPRAIAPLASFFLFQLGFLTYYTFILVVMQRDHGFSTAQIGLFSVGMGVGFMLGSALCYAPVSKWLKEERRIAIFGEATCGGLLLLTALPVGAAGQVVLAVLICIANVFSYVSLLSAMSGAVDETERGWVMGLSSASVALCVFIAGLLTSLLAALPAAVFLGAGGVLVLLGIGPALRIAAPEAPVQA
;
A
#
# COMPACT_ATOMS: atom_id res chain seq x y z
N MET A 1 -14.04 -27.15 1.91
CA MET A 1 -13.03 -26.74 0.89
C MET A 1 -12.17 -25.58 1.35
N GLN A 2 -12.72 -24.46 1.84
CA GLN A 2 -11.96 -23.28 2.27
C GLN A 2 -10.91 -23.54 3.37
N ILE A 3 -11.24 -24.28 4.44
CA ILE A 3 -10.31 -24.60 5.54
C ILE A 3 -9.16 -25.52 5.08
N ALA A 4 -9.42 -26.40 4.10
CA ALA A 4 -8.39 -27.28 3.54
C ALA A 4 -7.32 -26.48 2.76
N LEU A 5 -7.72 -25.44 2.02
CA LEU A 5 -6.82 -24.58 1.27
C LEU A 5 -5.90 -23.78 2.20
N PHE A 6 -6.44 -23.24 3.31
CA PHE A 6 -5.64 -22.57 4.34
C PHE A 6 -4.63 -23.51 5.00
N ARG A 7 -4.97 -24.77 5.23
CA ARG A 7 -4.05 -25.75 5.81
C ARG A 7 -2.92 -26.15 4.87
N SER A 8 -3.20 -26.27 3.57
CA SER A 8 -2.19 -26.68 2.58
C SER A 8 -1.29 -25.52 2.14
N HIS A 9 -1.78 -24.27 2.14
CA HIS A 9 -1.08 -23.10 1.62
C HIS A 9 -0.92 -21.97 2.66
N GLY A 10 -1.01 -22.28 3.95
CA GLY A 10 -0.96 -21.30 5.04
C GLY A 10 0.26 -20.38 5.02
N ALA A 11 1.43 -20.90 4.58
CA ALA A 11 2.64 -20.10 4.46
C ALA A 11 2.50 -18.98 3.39
N LEU A 12 1.77 -19.24 2.29
CA LEU A 12 1.50 -18.23 1.26
C LEU A 12 0.50 -17.17 1.74
N PHE A 13 -0.56 -17.60 2.41
CA PHE A 13 -1.53 -16.66 3.01
C PHE A 13 -0.86 -15.78 4.07
N LEU A 14 0.00 -16.36 4.90
CA LEU A 14 0.74 -15.61 5.90
C LEU A 14 1.72 -14.62 5.24
N ALA A 15 2.36 -14.99 4.13
CA ALA A 15 3.23 -14.08 3.39
C ALA A 15 2.47 -12.86 2.84
N VAL A 16 1.29 -13.08 2.25
CA VAL A 16 0.39 -12.02 1.77
C VAL A 16 -0.07 -11.13 2.94
N PHE A 17 -0.48 -11.75 4.04
CA PHE A 17 -0.87 -11.01 5.24
C PHE A 17 0.25 -10.12 5.77
N LEU A 18 1.46 -10.67 5.92
CA LEU A 18 2.60 -9.97 6.49
C LEU A 18 3.08 -8.80 5.61
N ASP A 19 2.95 -8.90 4.30
CA ASP A 19 3.32 -7.81 3.39
C ASP A 19 2.49 -6.53 3.68
N ILE A 20 1.16 -6.66 3.71
CA ILE A 20 0.24 -5.56 3.99
C ILE A 20 0.24 -5.16 5.47
N PHE A 21 0.25 -6.13 6.38
CA PHE A 21 0.33 -5.92 7.81
C PHE A 21 1.56 -5.09 8.20
N SER A 22 2.72 -5.47 7.65
CA SER A 22 3.99 -4.80 7.91
C SER A 22 4.00 -3.35 7.45
N PHE A 23 3.41 -3.08 6.29
CA PHE A 23 3.24 -1.71 5.78
C PHE A 23 2.37 -0.88 6.73
N GLY A 24 1.18 -1.40 7.08
CA GLY A 24 0.22 -0.70 7.94
C GLY A 24 0.75 -0.45 9.36
N LEU A 25 1.46 -1.43 9.93
CA LEU A 25 2.04 -1.38 11.27
C LEU A 25 2.95 -0.16 11.47
N MET A 26 3.67 0.25 10.43
CA MET A 26 4.67 1.32 10.52
C MET A 26 4.07 2.73 10.59
N TYR A 27 2.85 2.96 10.09
CA TYR A 27 2.29 4.32 10.06
C TYR A 27 2.13 4.95 11.45
N PRO A 28 1.39 4.34 12.41
CA PRO A 28 1.28 4.91 13.75
C PRO A 28 2.62 4.96 14.48
N LEU A 29 3.53 4.00 14.20
CA LEU A 29 4.86 3.99 14.81
C LEU A 29 5.70 5.18 14.36
N ILE A 30 5.77 5.46 13.06
CA ILE A 30 6.59 6.57 12.55
C ILE A 30 6.07 7.89 13.12
N VAL A 31 4.75 8.11 13.07
CA VAL A 31 4.16 9.34 13.61
C VAL A 31 4.51 9.49 15.08
N GLY A 32 4.31 8.45 15.92
CA GLY A 32 4.63 8.49 17.35
C GLY A 32 6.12 8.61 17.66
N LEU A 33 6.98 7.90 16.92
CA LEU A 33 8.42 7.84 17.17
C LEU A 33 9.14 9.15 16.81
N PHE A 34 8.66 9.89 15.80
CA PHE A 34 9.25 11.14 15.35
C PHE A 34 8.47 12.40 15.79
N ASP A 35 7.54 12.27 16.74
CA ASP A 35 6.81 13.43 17.27
C ASP A 35 7.68 14.30 18.20
N GLY A 36 8.65 13.71 18.87
CA GLY A 36 9.57 14.38 19.80
C GLY A 36 11.04 14.06 19.57
N PRO A 37 11.90 14.60 20.44
CA PRO A 37 13.33 14.25 20.43
C PRO A 37 13.55 12.77 20.72
N GLY A 38 14.51 12.16 20.00
CA GLY A 38 14.79 10.73 20.14
C GLY A 38 16.15 10.32 19.59
N PHE A 39 16.41 9.02 19.56
CA PHE A 39 17.64 8.43 18.99
C PHE A 39 18.92 9.08 19.53
N GLY A 40 19.03 9.22 20.85
CA GLY A 40 20.22 9.78 21.48
C GLY A 40 20.52 11.23 21.07
N GLY A 41 19.49 12.02 20.72
CA GLY A 41 19.63 13.41 20.28
C GLY A 41 19.84 13.59 18.78
N GLN A 42 19.86 12.51 17.98
CA GLN A 42 19.95 12.60 16.51
C GLN A 42 18.64 13.15 15.91
N VAL A 43 17.49 12.89 16.54
CA VAL A 43 16.20 13.51 16.24
C VAL A 43 15.95 14.60 17.26
N THR A 44 15.75 15.82 16.76
CA THR A 44 15.49 17.03 17.54
C THR A 44 14.22 17.69 17.07
N LEU A 45 13.67 18.64 17.82
CA LEU A 45 12.49 19.40 17.40
C LEU A 45 12.71 20.16 16.07
N ALA A 46 13.96 20.53 15.77
CA ALA A 46 14.31 21.25 14.55
C ALA A 46 14.34 20.35 13.30
N ASN A 47 14.66 19.04 13.44
CA ASN A 47 14.82 18.14 12.31
C ASN A 47 13.79 17.00 12.27
N ARG A 48 12.88 16.90 13.26
CA ARG A 48 11.93 15.77 13.39
C ARG A 48 11.08 15.55 12.13
N ASP A 49 10.61 16.63 11.50
CA ASP A 49 9.75 16.53 10.33
C ASP A 49 10.52 16.01 9.11
N LEU A 50 11.80 16.39 8.97
CA LEU A 50 12.70 15.82 7.96
C LEU A 50 12.99 14.34 8.23
N MET A 51 13.26 13.96 9.49
CA MET A 51 13.51 12.57 9.87
C MET A 51 12.27 11.70 9.68
N MET A 52 11.08 12.22 10.03
CA MET A 52 9.80 11.57 9.76
C MET A 52 9.57 11.38 8.26
N SER A 53 9.89 12.39 7.45
CA SER A 53 9.82 12.33 6.00
C SER A 53 10.69 11.21 5.43
N LEU A 54 11.94 11.08 5.86
CA LEU A 54 12.82 9.98 5.45
C LEU A 54 12.27 8.62 5.89
N ALA A 55 11.74 8.54 7.12
CA ALA A 55 11.12 7.31 7.62
C ALA A 55 9.92 6.85 6.77
N PHE A 56 9.09 7.77 6.28
CA PHE A 56 8.00 7.44 5.37
C PHE A 56 8.49 7.12 3.95
N ALA A 57 9.44 7.88 3.41
CA ALA A 57 9.85 7.80 2.01
C ALA A 57 10.74 6.59 1.67
N LEU A 58 11.59 6.14 2.60
CA LEU A 58 12.61 5.12 2.31
C LEU A 58 12.02 3.74 2.00
N PHE A 59 10.91 3.35 2.62
CA PHE A 59 10.26 2.09 2.30
C PHE A 59 9.65 2.07 0.89
N PRO A 60 8.79 3.02 0.50
CA PRO A 60 8.18 2.99 -0.83
C PRO A 60 9.18 3.17 -1.98
N ILE A 61 10.25 3.94 -1.79
CA ILE A 61 11.29 4.00 -2.82
C ILE A 61 12.05 2.67 -2.92
N GLY A 62 12.31 2.02 -1.79
CA GLY A 62 12.83 0.64 -1.76
C GLY A 62 11.89 -0.31 -2.49
N ALA A 63 10.59 -0.25 -2.24
CA ALA A 63 9.57 -1.09 -2.86
C ALA A 63 9.47 -0.86 -4.39
N PHE A 64 9.61 0.38 -4.84
CA PHE A 64 9.62 0.73 -6.26
C PHE A 64 10.71 -0.02 -7.04
N PHE A 65 11.91 -0.12 -6.49
CA PHE A 65 12.99 -0.91 -7.08
C PHE A 65 12.87 -2.40 -6.77
N GLY A 66 12.40 -2.73 -5.57
CA GLY A 66 12.26 -4.09 -5.07
C GLY A 66 11.28 -4.94 -5.89
N CYS A 67 10.14 -4.38 -6.30
CA CYS A 67 9.15 -5.11 -7.09
C CYS A 67 9.74 -5.66 -8.41
N ALA A 68 10.57 -4.86 -9.10
CA ALA A 68 11.24 -5.30 -10.32
C ALA A 68 12.30 -6.37 -10.02
N LEU A 69 13.17 -6.11 -9.04
CA LEU A 69 14.22 -7.03 -8.59
C LEU A 69 13.65 -8.41 -8.20
N LEU A 70 12.56 -8.41 -7.44
CA LEU A 70 11.96 -9.64 -6.90
C LEU A 70 11.21 -10.42 -7.97
N GLY A 71 10.67 -9.75 -9.00
CA GLY A 71 10.11 -10.40 -10.18
C GLY A 71 11.16 -11.21 -10.92
N ASP A 72 12.29 -10.59 -11.29
CA ASP A 72 13.40 -11.25 -11.98
C ASP A 72 14.04 -12.34 -11.11
N LEU A 73 14.13 -12.11 -9.80
CA LEU A 73 14.64 -13.10 -8.86
C LEU A 73 13.71 -14.32 -8.77
N SER A 74 12.39 -14.10 -8.85
CA SER A 74 11.39 -15.17 -8.86
C SER A 74 11.51 -16.05 -10.11
N ASP A 75 11.79 -15.42 -11.26
CA ASP A 75 12.01 -16.17 -12.51
C ASP A 75 13.33 -16.94 -12.51
N ALA A 76 14.36 -16.43 -11.82
CA ALA A 76 15.68 -17.04 -11.76
C ALA A 76 15.80 -18.15 -10.71
N LEU A 77 15.37 -17.89 -9.47
CA LEU A 77 15.52 -18.80 -8.33
C LEU A 77 14.32 -19.72 -8.10
N GLY A 78 13.18 -19.37 -8.72
CA GLY A 78 11.88 -19.97 -8.44
C GLY A 78 11.15 -19.28 -7.29
N ARG A 79 9.82 -19.34 -7.33
CA ARG A 79 8.92 -18.58 -6.44
C ARG A 79 9.17 -18.85 -4.96
N ARG A 80 9.34 -20.10 -4.57
CA ARG A 80 9.56 -20.47 -3.16
C ARG A 80 10.80 -19.84 -2.57
N ARG A 81 11.94 -19.95 -3.27
CA ARG A 81 13.21 -19.38 -2.78
C ARG A 81 13.15 -17.88 -2.69
N THR A 82 12.53 -17.23 -3.67
CA THR A 82 12.33 -15.77 -3.66
C THR A 82 11.46 -15.34 -2.48
N LEU A 83 10.36 -16.03 -2.20
CA LEU A 83 9.53 -15.74 -1.03
C LEU A 83 10.29 -15.90 0.29
N VAL A 84 11.15 -16.91 0.41
CA VAL A 84 12.03 -17.07 1.59
C VAL A 84 12.99 -15.90 1.72
N VAL A 85 13.62 -15.47 0.63
CA VAL A 85 14.54 -14.31 0.61
C VAL A 85 13.78 -13.05 1.00
N CYS A 86 12.58 -12.82 0.47
CA CYS A 86 11.73 -11.67 0.82
C CYS A 86 11.41 -11.65 2.31
N MET A 87 10.93 -12.76 2.88
CA MET A 87 10.57 -12.82 4.29
C MET A 87 11.79 -12.70 5.21
N ALA A 88 12.92 -13.31 4.85
CA ALA A 88 14.16 -13.14 5.60
C ALA A 88 14.69 -11.69 5.53
N GLY A 89 14.58 -11.06 4.36
CA GLY A 89 14.96 -9.65 4.19
C GLY A 89 14.03 -8.69 4.94
N LEU A 90 12.72 -8.94 4.94
CA LEU A 90 11.78 -8.19 5.78
C LEU A 90 12.12 -8.34 7.26
N ALA A 91 12.38 -9.57 7.72
CA ALA A 91 12.82 -9.84 9.09
C ALA A 91 14.12 -9.08 9.43
N ALA A 92 15.11 -9.09 8.54
CA ALA A 92 16.34 -8.32 8.71
C ALA A 92 16.08 -6.81 8.79
N GLY A 93 15.20 -6.28 7.93
CA GLY A 93 14.79 -4.87 7.97
C GLY A 93 14.14 -4.48 9.31
N TYR A 94 13.21 -5.31 9.81
CA TYR A 94 12.60 -5.10 11.14
C TYR A 94 13.61 -5.27 12.27
N GLY A 95 14.55 -6.20 12.14
CA GLY A 95 15.65 -6.37 13.08
C GLY A 95 16.55 -5.15 13.16
N LEU A 96 16.90 -4.52 12.03
CA LEU A 96 17.65 -3.27 11.98
C LEU A 96 16.87 -2.12 12.64
N MET A 97 15.57 -2.01 12.37
CA MET A 97 14.73 -0.99 13.00
C MET A 97 14.60 -1.23 14.52
N TRP A 98 14.44 -2.46 14.96
CA TRP A 98 14.45 -2.81 16.38
C TRP A 98 15.78 -2.45 17.05
N LEU A 99 16.91 -2.85 16.45
CA LEU A 99 18.25 -2.55 16.93
C LEU A 99 18.55 -1.06 16.96
N SER A 100 17.95 -0.29 16.04
CA SER A 100 18.10 1.17 16.02
C SER A 100 17.58 1.84 17.27
N LEU A 101 16.52 1.29 17.89
CA LEU A 101 15.95 1.79 19.14
C LEU A 101 16.82 1.40 20.33
N GLU A 102 17.44 0.20 20.31
CA GLU A 102 18.38 -0.22 21.35
C GLU A 102 19.65 0.63 21.37
N LEU A 103 20.20 0.88 20.17
CA LEU A 103 21.44 1.64 20.03
C LEU A 103 21.21 3.16 19.92
N ALA A 104 19.96 3.60 19.98
CA ALA A 104 19.56 5.00 19.79
C ALA A 104 20.17 5.63 18.52
N HIS A 105 20.14 4.90 17.38
CA HIS A 105 20.82 5.28 16.14
C HIS A 105 19.87 5.34 14.95
N VAL A 106 19.41 6.54 14.57
CA VAL A 106 18.36 6.75 13.56
C VAL A 106 18.72 6.21 12.16
N TRP A 107 19.98 6.22 11.78
CA TRP A 107 20.42 5.72 10.46
C TRP A 107 20.21 4.20 10.29
N LEU A 108 20.28 3.44 11.39
CA LEU A 108 19.91 2.01 11.36
C LEU A 108 18.41 1.83 11.10
N PHE A 109 17.57 2.72 11.64
CA PHE A 109 16.14 2.71 11.35
C PHE A 109 15.89 2.93 9.85
N PHE A 110 16.56 3.91 9.26
CA PHE A 110 16.46 4.21 7.84
C PHE A 110 16.99 3.08 6.95
N ALA A 111 18.12 2.47 7.33
CA ALA A 111 18.63 1.28 6.64
C ALA A 111 17.61 0.13 6.70
N GLY A 112 17.01 -0.12 7.87
CA GLY A 112 15.94 -1.11 8.04
C GLY A 112 14.72 -0.82 7.17
N ARG A 113 14.28 0.45 7.06
CA ARG A 113 13.19 0.88 6.17
C ARG A 113 13.51 0.60 4.70
N MET A 114 14.73 0.91 4.25
CA MET A 114 15.16 0.65 2.88
C MET A 114 15.22 -0.84 2.58
N VAL A 115 15.82 -1.64 3.47
CA VAL A 115 15.90 -3.11 3.32
C VAL A 115 14.50 -3.72 3.27
N ALA A 116 13.60 -3.33 4.19
CA ALA A 116 12.23 -3.80 4.21
C ALA A 116 11.49 -3.42 2.91
N GLY A 117 11.68 -2.20 2.40
CA GLY A 117 11.12 -1.76 1.13
C GLY A 117 11.61 -2.58 -0.05
N LEU A 118 12.92 -2.78 -0.20
CA LEU A 118 13.52 -3.60 -1.27
C LEU A 118 12.99 -5.04 -1.27
N MET A 119 12.64 -5.58 -0.10
CA MET A 119 12.11 -6.94 0.06
C MET A 119 10.59 -7.01 0.11
N SER A 120 9.89 -5.89 -0.03
CA SER A 120 8.43 -5.84 -0.19
C SER A 120 8.05 -6.22 -1.63
N GLY A 121 6.82 -6.66 -1.84
CA GLY A 121 6.40 -7.24 -3.13
C GLY A 121 6.23 -8.75 -3.05
N THR A 122 6.20 -9.27 -1.85
CA THR A 122 5.92 -10.66 -1.54
C THR A 122 4.52 -11.07 -1.96
N ALA A 123 3.53 -10.16 -1.81
CA ALA A 123 2.14 -10.43 -2.13
C ALA A 123 1.92 -10.85 -3.61
N PRO A 124 2.44 -10.16 -4.65
CA PRO A 124 2.28 -10.60 -6.04
C PRO A 124 2.86 -12.00 -6.30
N ILE A 125 4.03 -12.31 -5.72
CA ILE A 125 4.68 -13.61 -5.91
C ILE A 125 3.89 -14.71 -5.19
N ALA A 126 3.40 -14.45 -3.98
CA ALA A 126 2.58 -15.39 -3.22
C ALA A 126 1.22 -15.63 -3.90
N GLN A 127 0.57 -14.58 -4.42
CA GLN A 127 -0.68 -14.67 -5.18
C GLN A 127 -0.49 -15.52 -6.44
N ALA A 128 0.57 -15.26 -7.22
CA ALA A 128 0.89 -16.06 -8.39
C ALA A 128 1.17 -17.53 -8.01
N SER A 129 1.92 -17.77 -6.92
CA SER A 129 2.17 -19.13 -6.41
C SER A 129 0.87 -19.83 -5.99
N MET A 130 -0.08 -19.09 -5.42
CA MET A 130 -1.39 -19.61 -5.04
C MET A 130 -2.21 -20.03 -6.26
N VAL A 131 -2.27 -19.20 -7.28
CA VAL A 131 -2.99 -19.48 -8.54
C VAL A 131 -2.43 -20.71 -9.25
N ASP A 132 -1.11 -20.90 -9.20
CA ASP A 132 -0.47 -22.09 -9.80
C ASP A 132 -0.65 -23.37 -8.97
N ALA A 133 -0.81 -23.23 -7.64
CA ALA A 133 -0.98 -24.35 -6.74
C ALA A 133 -2.39 -24.93 -6.67
N VAL A 134 -3.38 -24.26 -7.26
CA VAL A 134 -4.80 -24.68 -7.23
C VAL A 134 -5.32 -25.00 -8.62
N ALA A 135 -6.31 -25.90 -8.68
CA ALA A 135 -7.01 -26.23 -9.93
C ALA A 135 -7.68 -24.96 -10.52
N PRO A 136 -7.83 -24.87 -11.86
CA PRO A 136 -8.39 -23.69 -12.53
C PRO A 136 -9.73 -23.24 -11.96
N GLU A 137 -10.59 -24.20 -11.58
CA GLU A 137 -11.93 -23.96 -11.02
C GLU A 137 -11.88 -23.34 -9.63
N ALA A 138 -10.81 -23.59 -8.87
CA ALA A 138 -10.62 -23.06 -7.50
C ALA A 138 -9.88 -21.72 -7.44
N ARG A 139 -9.38 -21.20 -8.57
CA ARG A 139 -8.60 -19.95 -8.62
C ARG A 139 -9.39 -18.74 -8.11
N GLY A 140 -10.67 -18.66 -8.47
CA GLY A 140 -11.56 -17.59 -8.00
C GLY A 140 -11.70 -17.58 -6.48
N ASP A 141 -11.92 -18.74 -5.89
CA ASP A 141 -12.02 -18.88 -4.43
C ASP A 141 -10.71 -18.55 -3.73
N ALA A 142 -9.58 -18.97 -4.29
CA ALA A 142 -8.26 -18.67 -3.75
C ALA A 142 -7.98 -17.16 -3.75
N MET A 143 -8.30 -16.46 -4.83
CA MET A 143 -8.13 -15.01 -4.93
C MET A 143 -9.09 -14.23 -4.03
N ALA A 144 -10.32 -14.71 -3.84
CA ALA A 144 -11.25 -14.15 -2.85
C ALA A 144 -10.67 -14.24 -1.43
N GLN A 145 -10.08 -15.38 -1.06
CA GLN A 145 -9.42 -15.55 0.24
C GLN A 145 -8.19 -14.64 0.40
N VAL A 146 -7.39 -14.47 -0.64
CA VAL A 146 -6.27 -13.50 -0.65
C VAL A 146 -6.77 -12.09 -0.38
N THR A 147 -7.90 -11.70 -0.97
CA THR A 147 -8.52 -10.38 -0.73
C THR A 147 -8.94 -10.21 0.73
N VAL A 148 -9.54 -11.23 1.33
CA VAL A 148 -9.88 -11.22 2.77
C VAL A 148 -8.63 -11.06 3.63
N VAL A 149 -7.58 -11.83 3.34
CA VAL A 149 -6.31 -11.78 4.07
C VAL A 149 -5.64 -10.41 3.97
N ASN A 150 -5.65 -9.80 2.78
CA ASN A 150 -5.17 -8.43 2.56
C ASN A 150 -5.95 -7.41 3.41
N THR A 151 -7.29 -7.52 3.42
CA THR A 151 -8.15 -6.61 4.18
C THR A 151 -7.88 -6.73 5.68
N VAL A 152 -7.77 -7.96 6.19
CA VAL A 152 -7.44 -8.21 7.61
C VAL A 152 -6.04 -7.65 7.94
N GLY A 153 -5.05 -7.84 7.06
CA GLY A 153 -3.70 -7.30 7.23
C GLY A 153 -3.69 -5.78 7.29
N LEU A 154 -4.44 -5.12 6.40
CA LEU A 154 -4.57 -3.66 6.35
C LEU A 154 -5.14 -3.08 7.64
N MET A 155 -6.09 -3.77 8.28
CA MET A 155 -6.69 -3.34 9.54
C MET A 155 -5.84 -3.72 10.76
N ALA A 156 -5.29 -4.94 10.78
CA ALA A 156 -4.53 -5.46 11.90
C ALA A 156 -3.18 -4.75 12.06
N GLY A 157 -2.54 -4.36 10.97
CA GLY A 157 -1.24 -3.69 10.99
C GLY A 157 -1.24 -2.43 11.86
N PRO A 158 -2.01 -1.39 11.50
CA PRO A 158 -2.05 -0.16 12.28
C PRO A 158 -2.62 -0.37 13.70
N ALA A 159 -3.61 -1.27 13.87
CA ALA A 159 -4.18 -1.57 15.17
C ALA A 159 -3.13 -2.11 16.13
N ILE A 160 -2.44 -3.17 15.74
CA ILE A 160 -1.42 -3.82 16.55
C ILE A 160 -0.20 -2.90 16.72
N GLY A 161 0.21 -2.23 15.62
CA GLY A 161 1.30 -1.26 15.64
C GLY A 161 1.03 -0.12 16.63
N GLY A 162 -0.16 0.45 16.59
CA GLY A 162 -0.56 1.54 17.48
C GLY A 162 -0.68 1.11 18.94
N VAL A 163 -1.37 -0.01 19.21
CA VAL A 163 -1.57 -0.52 20.58
C VAL A 163 -0.24 -0.93 21.21
N LEU A 164 0.55 -1.75 20.55
CA LEU A 164 1.85 -2.18 21.09
C LEU A 164 2.85 -1.02 21.17
N GLY A 165 2.86 -0.13 20.16
CA GLY A 165 3.74 1.03 20.11
C GLY A 165 3.43 2.08 21.18
N HIS A 166 2.21 2.08 21.73
CA HIS A 166 1.86 2.93 22.89
C HIS A 166 2.62 2.54 24.16
N TYR A 167 2.90 1.24 24.33
CA TYR A 167 3.67 0.75 25.49
C TYR A 167 5.18 0.83 25.22
N ASP A 168 5.64 0.31 24.09
CA ASP A 168 7.04 0.37 23.65
C ASP A 168 7.11 0.16 22.12
N PHE A 169 7.79 1.04 21.40
CA PHE A 169 7.98 0.93 19.94
C PHE A 169 8.77 -0.31 19.52
N ARG A 170 9.52 -0.95 20.43
CA ARG A 170 10.24 -2.21 20.18
C ARG A 170 9.30 -3.39 20.03
N LEU A 171 8.16 -3.40 20.72
CA LEU A 171 7.20 -4.52 20.70
C LEU A 171 6.64 -4.81 19.31
N PRO A 172 6.07 -3.84 18.58
CA PRO A 172 5.56 -4.10 17.24
C PRO A 172 6.66 -4.45 16.24
N LEU A 173 7.87 -3.86 16.36
CA LEU A 173 9.01 -4.20 15.51
C LEU A 173 9.51 -5.63 15.78
N GLY A 174 9.60 -6.04 17.04
CA GLY A 174 9.95 -7.39 17.47
C GLY A 174 8.92 -8.43 17.00
N LEU A 175 7.63 -8.11 17.09
CA LEU A 175 6.55 -8.94 16.58
C LEU A 175 6.66 -9.13 15.06
N ALA A 176 6.86 -8.07 14.30
CA ALA A 176 7.03 -8.14 12.85
C ALA A 176 8.27 -8.95 12.47
N LEU A 177 9.40 -8.73 13.14
CA LEU A 177 10.62 -9.53 12.99
C LEU A 177 10.33 -11.02 13.20
N ALA A 178 9.70 -11.38 14.33
CA ALA A 178 9.42 -12.77 14.69
C ALA A 178 8.46 -13.43 13.67
N LEU A 179 7.40 -12.74 13.26
CA LEU A 179 6.43 -13.25 12.31
C LEU A 179 7.04 -13.43 10.90
N CYS A 180 7.85 -12.49 10.42
CA CYS A 180 8.54 -12.60 9.15
C CYS A 180 9.58 -13.74 9.16
N ALA A 181 10.37 -13.86 10.23
CA ALA A 181 11.32 -14.96 10.40
C ALA A 181 10.62 -16.32 10.48
N PHE A 182 9.53 -16.42 11.23
CA PHE A 182 8.70 -17.62 11.30
C PHE A 182 8.16 -18.02 9.93
N ASN A 183 7.61 -17.05 9.18
CA ASN A 183 7.10 -17.33 7.85
C ASN A 183 8.19 -17.71 6.85
N ALA A 184 9.39 -17.12 6.94
CA ALA A 184 10.54 -17.55 6.14
C ALA A 184 10.86 -19.03 6.35
N VAL A 185 10.83 -19.49 7.62
CA VAL A 185 11.05 -20.91 7.96
C VAL A 185 9.90 -21.79 7.44
N MET A 186 8.65 -21.34 7.56
CA MET A 186 7.49 -22.05 7.00
C MET A 186 7.61 -22.22 5.48
N LEU A 187 7.93 -21.14 4.76
CA LEU A 187 8.11 -21.15 3.30
C LEU A 187 9.30 -22.05 2.88
N ALA A 188 10.40 -22.05 3.65
CA ALA A 188 11.55 -22.90 3.38
C ALA A 188 11.22 -24.38 3.50
N ARG A 189 10.27 -24.75 4.37
CA ARG A 189 9.79 -26.12 4.58
C ARG A 189 8.62 -26.52 3.69
N ALA A 190 7.90 -25.54 3.13
CA ALA A 190 6.75 -25.79 2.28
C ALA A 190 7.18 -26.41 0.95
N ARG A 191 6.35 -27.28 0.40
CA ARG A 191 6.51 -27.83 -0.94
C ARG A 191 5.42 -27.21 -1.82
N PHE A 192 5.82 -26.33 -2.72
CA PHE A 192 4.96 -25.84 -3.80
C PHE A 192 5.23 -26.69 -5.04
N GLY A 193 4.26 -26.71 -5.99
CA GLY A 193 4.38 -27.45 -7.24
C GLY A 193 5.64 -27.09 -8.05
N GLU A 194 5.88 -27.82 -9.13
CA GLU A 194 7.12 -27.80 -9.92
C GLU A 194 7.69 -26.41 -10.16
N GLU A 195 8.98 -26.24 -9.87
CA GLU A 195 9.74 -25.03 -10.12
C GLU A 195 9.72 -24.71 -11.63
N THR A 196 9.03 -23.65 -12.02
CA THR A 196 8.99 -23.15 -13.39
C THR A 196 10.41 -22.93 -13.93
N ARG A 197 10.59 -23.06 -15.24
CA ARG A 197 11.87 -22.91 -15.96
C ARG A 197 12.67 -21.73 -15.42
N ARG A 198 13.88 -22.01 -14.96
CA ARG A 198 14.85 -21.02 -14.48
C ARG A 198 15.32 -20.16 -15.65
N ARG A 199 15.13 -18.86 -15.57
CA ARG A 199 15.80 -17.90 -16.45
C ARG A 199 17.09 -17.41 -15.80
N ALA A 200 18.05 -16.95 -16.58
CA ALA A 200 19.23 -16.29 -16.04
C ALA A 200 18.81 -15.00 -15.31
N PHE A 201 19.33 -14.77 -14.11
CA PHE A 201 19.06 -13.55 -13.36
C PHE A 201 19.73 -12.37 -14.05
N HIS A 202 18.93 -11.39 -14.43
CA HIS A 202 19.40 -10.12 -15.00
C HIS A 202 18.76 -8.99 -14.19
N PHE A 203 19.56 -8.35 -13.36
CA PHE A 203 19.09 -7.17 -12.64
C PHE A 203 19.22 -5.93 -13.52
N ASP A 204 18.09 -5.36 -13.89
CA ASP A 204 18.03 -4.06 -14.54
C ASP A 204 17.30 -3.05 -13.66
N TRP A 205 18.06 -2.16 -13.01
CA TRP A 205 17.55 -1.08 -12.19
C TRP A 205 16.63 -0.10 -12.96
N ARG A 206 16.64 -0.15 -14.30
CA ARG A 206 15.79 0.67 -15.18
C ARG A 206 14.39 0.09 -15.34
N GLN A 207 14.17 -1.15 -14.96
CA GLN A 207 12.87 -1.82 -15.16
C GLN A 207 11.68 -1.03 -14.63
N PRO A 208 11.67 -0.46 -13.40
CA PRO A 208 10.54 0.33 -12.94
C PRO A 208 10.24 1.52 -13.85
N PHE A 209 11.27 2.18 -14.38
CA PHE A 209 11.10 3.30 -15.32
C PHE A 209 10.64 2.84 -16.70
N LEU A 210 11.07 1.67 -17.15
CA LEU A 210 10.63 1.07 -18.42
C LEU A 210 9.14 0.74 -18.43
N LEU A 211 8.54 0.45 -17.26
CA LEU A 211 7.08 0.30 -17.15
C LEU A 211 6.36 1.57 -17.62
N PHE A 212 6.84 2.75 -17.22
CA PHE A 212 6.27 4.03 -17.65
C PHE A 212 6.65 4.37 -19.10
N ALA A 213 7.83 3.99 -19.57
CA ALA A 213 8.27 4.28 -20.94
C ALA A 213 7.39 3.60 -21.99
N ARG A 214 6.83 2.40 -21.70
CA ARG A 214 5.89 1.68 -22.57
C ARG A 214 4.57 2.41 -22.82
N LEU A 215 4.23 3.41 -22.00
CA LEU A 215 3.01 4.23 -22.21
C LEU A 215 3.01 4.96 -23.56
N LYS A 216 4.17 5.26 -24.13
CA LYS A 216 4.27 5.88 -25.46
C LYS A 216 3.59 5.04 -26.54
N ASP A 217 3.65 3.72 -26.39
CA ASP A 217 3.09 2.76 -27.32
C ASP A 217 1.62 2.40 -27.01
N ARG A 218 1.08 2.93 -25.90
CA ARG A 218 -0.27 2.62 -25.38
C ARG A 218 -1.02 3.89 -24.97
N PRO A 219 -1.37 4.77 -25.91
CA PRO A 219 -1.97 6.08 -25.62
C PRO A 219 -3.33 5.96 -24.90
N ARG A 220 -4.09 4.87 -25.11
CA ARG A 220 -5.37 4.62 -24.42
C ARG A 220 -5.19 4.43 -22.90
N ALA A 221 -4.03 3.97 -22.44
CA ALA A 221 -3.73 3.76 -21.03
C ALA A 221 -3.30 5.05 -20.30
N ILE A 222 -2.93 6.12 -21.03
CA ILE A 222 -2.40 7.35 -20.43
C ILE A 222 -3.45 8.06 -19.57
N ALA A 223 -4.67 8.22 -20.08
CA ALA A 223 -5.72 8.94 -19.36
C ALA A 223 -6.13 8.25 -18.05
N PRO A 224 -6.46 6.94 -18.03
CA PRO A 224 -6.80 6.27 -16.78
C PRO A 224 -5.61 6.21 -15.80
N LEU A 225 -4.36 6.07 -16.28
CA LEU A 225 -3.19 6.12 -15.42
C LEU A 225 -2.98 7.50 -14.80
N ALA A 226 -3.11 8.58 -15.60
CA ALA A 226 -2.95 9.95 -15.09
C ALA A 226 -4.00 10.28 -14.01
N SER A 227 -5.26 9.88 -14.23
CA SER A 227 -6.33 9.98 -13.24
C SER A 227 -5.99 9.16 -11.99
N PHE A 228 -5.60 7.89 -12.14
CA PHE A 228 -5.21 7.02 -11.04
C PHE A 228 -4.04 7.59 -10.23
N PHE A 229 -3.02 8.14 -10.90
CA PHE A 229 -1.86 8.72 -10.23
C PHE A 229 -2.22 9.96 -9.41
N LEU A 230 -3.00 10.90 -9.97
CA LEU A 230 -3.46 12.10 -9.25
C LEU A 230 -4.36 11.74 -8.07
N PHE A 231 -5.30 10.84 -8.30
CA PHE A 231 -6.18 10.30 -7.27
C PHE A 231 -5.38 9.66 -6.12
N GLN A 232 -4.45 8.75 -6.44
CA GLN A 232 -3.62 8.07 -5.44
C GLN A 232 -2.69 9.02 -4.71
N LEU A 233 -2.07 9.97 -5.43
CA LEU A 233 -1.20 10.97 -4.80
C LEU A 233 -1.98 11.84 -3.80
N GLY A 234 -3.18 12.29 -4.18
CA GLY A 234 -4.04 13.10 -3.31
C GLY A 234 -4.50 12.30 -2.09
N PHE A 235 -5.00 11.08 -2.29
CA PHE A 235 -5.46 10.23 -1.20
C PHE A 235 -4.32 9.82 -0.24
N LEU A 236 -3.15 9.43 -0.76
CA LEU A 236 -2.02 9.01 0.06
C LEU A 236 -1.37 10.18 0.80
N THR A 237 -1.42 11.39 0.21
CA THR A 237 -1.06 12.62 0.93
C THR A 237 -2.01 12.80 2.13
N TYR A 238 -3.33 12.75 1.91
CA TYR A 238 -4.29 12.79 3.02
C TYR A 238 -3.99 11.71 4.06
N TYR A 239 -3.85 10.44 3.64
CA TYR A 239 -3.63 9.30 4.54
C TYR A 239 -2.41 9.49 5.44
N THR A 240 -1.33 10.08 4.92
CA THR A 240 -0.12 10.35 5.68
C THR A 240 -0.32 11.51 6.66
N PHE A 241 -0.91 12.61 6.18
CA PHE A 241 -1.00 13.83 6.99
C PHE A 241 -2.12 13.80 8.02
N ILE A 242 -3.23 13.07 7.77
CA ILE A 242 -4.33 12.97 8.74
C ILE A 242 -3.87 12.33 10.06
N LEU A 243 -2.94 11.36 10.01
CA LEU A 243 -2.40 10.73 11.21
C LEU A 243 -1.59 11.73 12.03
N VAL A 244 -0.84 12.62 11.36
CA VAL A 244 -0.10 13.71 12.02
C VAL A 244 -1.04 14.73 12.65
N VAL A 245 -2.12 15.10 11.94
CA VAL A 245 -3.17 15.99 12.46
C VAL A 245 -3.83 15.39 13.71
N MET A 246 -4.21 14.10 13.65
CA MET A 246 -4.84 13.43 14.78
C MET A 246 -3.92 13.42 16.01
N GLN A 247 -2.60 13.28 15.81
CA GLN A 247 -1.65 13.32 16.90
C GLN A 247 -1.36 14.74 17.39
N ARG A 248 -0.95 15.65 16.51
CA ARG A 248 -0.44 16.97 16.89
C ARG A 248 -1.55 17.97 17.24
N ASP A 249 -2.65 17.95 16.48
CA ASP A 249 -3.71 18.94 16.62
C ASP A 249 -4.83 18.45 17.57
N HIS A 250 -5.07 17.12 17.60
CA HIS A 250 -6.11 16.52 18.43
C HIS A 250 -5.57 15.71 19.64
N GLY A 251 -4.25 15.59 19.80
CA GLY A 251 -3.62 14.95 20.95
C GLY A 251 -3.82 13.43 21.02
N PHE A 252 -4.05 12.75 19.91
CA PHE A 252 -4.23 11.31 19.89
C PHE A 252 -2.93 10.59 20.25
N SER A 253 -3.03 9.62 21.16
CA SER A 253 -1.94 8.69 21.44
C SER A 253 -1.71 7.74 20.28
N THR A 254 -0.54 7.09 20.25
CA THR A 254 -0.20 6.09 19.21
C THR A 254 -1.25 4.98 19.12
N ALA A 255 -1.82 4.54 20.25
CA ALA A 255 -2.92 3.57 20.29
C ALA A 255 -4.19 4.10 19.62
N GLN A 256 -4.56 5.35 19.91
CA GLN A 256 -5.74 5.99 19.28
C GLN A 256 -5.55 6.19 17.78
N ILE A 257 -4.33 6.50 17.31
CA ILE A 257 -3.99 6.55 15.87
C ILE A 257 -4.16 5.17 15.23
N GLY A 258 -3.71 4.11 15.91
CA GLY A 258 -3.94 2.75 15.47
C GLY A 258 -5.42 2.42 15.31
N LEU A 259 -6.25 2.75 16.30
CA LEU A 259 -7.71 2.56 16.24
C LEU A 259 -8.38 3.43 15.17
N PHE A 260 -7.93 4.68 15.00
CA PHE A 260 -8.37 5.54 13.90
C PHE A 260 -8.13 4.89 12.54
N SER A 261 -6.95 4.30 12.34
CA SER A 261 -6.60 3.58 11.11
C SER A 261 -7.45 2.33 10.90
N VAL A 262 -7.88 1.64 11.98
CA VAL A 262 -8.88 0.56 11.89
C VAL A 262 -10.21 1.10 11.35
N GLY A 263 -10.66 2.26 11.82
CA GLY A 263 -11.86 2.93 11.31
C GLY A 263 -11.77 3.19 9.80
N MET A 264 -10.61 3.64 9.31
CA MET A 264 -10.36 3.78 7.86
C MET A 264 -10.44 2.42 7.15
N GLY A 265 -9.86 1.36 7.72
CA GLY A 265 -9.96 0.00 7.19
C GLY A 265 -11.41 -0.50 7.11
N VAL A 266 -12.22 -0.21 8.13
CA VAL A 266 -13.67 -0.48 8.10
C VAL A 266 -14.35 0.28 6.96
N GLY A 267 -13.98 1.54 6.72
CA GLY A 267 -14.45 2.31 5.56
C GLY A 267 -14.16 1.62 4.23
N PHE A 268 -12.94 1.14 4.01
CA PHE A 268 -12.58 0.36 2.81
C PHE A 268 -13.41 -0.93 2.68
N MET A 269 -13.61 -1.64 3.79
CA MET A 269 -14.41 -2.87 3.81
C MET A 269 -15.87 -2.58 3.44
N LEU A 270 -16.48 -1.57 4.05
CA LEU A 270 -17.87 -1.16 3.75
C LEU A 270 -17.99 -0.69 2.30
N GLY A 271 -17.04 0.10 1.82
CA GLY A 271 -16.98 0.56 0.44
C GLY A 271 -16.98 -0.58 -0.56
N SER A 272 -16.10 -1.56 -0.36
CA SER A 272 -15.97 -2.71 -1.28
C SER A 272 -17.11 -3.73 -1.15
N ALA A 273 -17.52 -4.06 0.07
CA ALA A 273 -18.50 -5.13 0.30
C ALA A 273 -19.95 -4.68 0.07
N LEU A 274 -20.28 -3.43 0.44
CA LEU A 274 -21.68 -2.98 0.47
C LEU A 274 -21.98 -1.87 -0.55
N CYS A 275 -21.05 -0.93 -0.75
CA CYS A 275 -21.36 0.30 -1.50
C CYS A 275 -21.00 0.21 -2.97
N TYR A 276 -19.93 -0.52 -3.35
CA TYR A 276 -19.45 -0.57 -4.72
C TYR A 276 -20.47 -1.17 -5.69
N ALA A 277 -21.06 -2.32 -5.36
CA ALA A 277 -21.99 -3.02 -6.25
C ALA A 277 -23.27 -2.22 -6.57
N PRO A 278 -23.97 -1.54 -5.61
CA PRO A 278 -25.08 -0.65 -5.92
C PRO A 278 -24.69 0.52 -6.83
N VAL A 279 -23.55 1.19 -6.52
CA VAL A 279 -23.06 2.33 -7.30
C VAL A 279 -22.69 1.92 -8.73
N SER A 280 -22.03 0.77 -8.89
CA SER A 280 -21.66 0.21 -10.19
C SER A 280 -22.90 -0.14 -11.03
N LYS A 281 -23.96 -0.67 -10.42
CA LYS A 281 -25.24 -0.94 -11.12
C LYS A 281 -25.96 0.35 -11.53
N TRP A 282 -25.83 1.40 -10.72
CA TRP A 282 -26.48 2.69 -11.00
C TRP A 282 -25.78 3.47 -12.10
N LEU A 283 -24.45 3.60 -12.04
CA LEU A 283 -23.67 4.39 -12.98
C LEU A 283 -23.27 3.63 -14.25
N LYS A 284 -23.19 2.29 -14.20
CA LYS A 284 -22.95 1.33 -15.30
C LYS A 284 -21.59 1.46 -16.01
N GLU A 285 -21.07 2.67 -16.19
CA GLU A 285 -19.80 2.96 -16.87
C GLU A 285 -18.68 3.19 -15.89
N GLU A 286 -17.54 2.50 -16.04
CA GLU A 286 -16.36 2.65 -15.17
C GLU A 286 -15.89 4.10 -15.07
N ARG A 287 -15.91 4.84 -16.18
CA ARG A 287 -15.59 6.27 -16.21
C ARG A 287 -16.47 7.08 -15.28
N ARG A 288 -17.79 6.86 -15.28
CA ARG A 288 -18.73 7.58 -14.41
C ARG A 288 -18.54 7.23 -12.94
N ILE A 289 -18.24 5.94 -12.65
CA ILE A 289 -17.97 5.49 -11.28
C ILE A 289 -16.68 6.14 -10.77
N ALA A 290 -15.63 6.18 -11.60
CA ALA A 290 -14.37 6.83 -11.26
C ALA A 290 -14.57 8.32 -10.93
N ILE A 291 -15.24 9.07 -11.82
CA ILE A 291 -15.52 10.50 -11.63
C ILE A 291 -16.38 10.75 -10.38
N PHE A 292 -17.43 9.93 -10.17
CA PHE A 292 -18.25 10.01 -8.97
C PHE A 292 -17.44 9.80 -7.70
N GLY A 293 -16.57 8.78 -7.69
CA GLY A 293 -15.68 8.49 -6.58
C GLY A 293 -14.66 9.60 -6.33
N GLU A 294 -14.01 10.12 -7.39
CA GLU A 294 -13.06 11.24 -7.29
C GLU A 294 -13.74 12.52 -6.79
N ALA A 295 -14.92 12.85 -7.31
CA ALA A 295 -15.68 14.02 -6.87
C ALA A 295 -16.09 13.90 -5.40
N THR A 296 -16.62 12.74 -4.99
CA THR A 296 -17.03 12.49 -3.60
C THR A 296 -15.83 12.45 -2.67
N CYS A 297 -14.79 11.69 -3.01
CA CYS A 297 -13.57 11.56 -2.21
C CYS A 297 -12.87 12.93 -2.08
N GLY A 298 -12.62 13.61 -3.19
CA GLY A 298 -11.96 14.92 -3.19
C GLY A 298 -12.76 15.99 -2.44
N GLY A 299 -14.09 16.01 -2.60
CA GLY A 299 -14.95 16.90 -1.84
C GLY A 299 -14.89 16.66 -0.33
N LEU A 300 -14.95 15.39 0.10
CA LEU A 300 -14.79 15.02 1.51
C LEU A 300 -13.39 15.35 2.04
N LEU A 301 -12.35 15.17 1.23
CA LEU A 301 -10.98 15.54 1.59
C LEU A 301 -10.84 17.05 1.84
N LEU A 302 -11.46 17.89 1.03
CA LEU A 302 -11.46 19.34 1.25
C LEU A 302 -12.12 19.71 2.58
N LEU A 303 -13.16 18.99 3.00
CA LEU A 303 -13.80 19.22 4.30
C LEU A 303 -12.87 18.92 5.49
N THR A 304 -11.92 17.99 5.33
CA THR A 304 -10.94 17.66 6.41
C THR A 304 -9.94 18.81 6.67
N ALA A 305 -9.76 19.72 5.72
CA ALA A 305 -8.91 20.91 5.89
C ALA A 305 -9.61 22.03 6.70
N LEU A 306 -10.92 21.92 6.91
CA LEU A 306 -11.66 22.84 7.76
C LEU A 306 -11.47 22.47 9.25
N PRO A 307 -11.73 23.39 10.18
CA PRO A 307 -11.58 23.15 11.62
C PRO A 307 -12.70 22.24 12.17
N VAL A 308 -12.76 21.00 11.67
CA VAL A 308 -13.64 19.95 12.19
C VAL A 308 -12.96 19.28 13.37
N GLY A 309 -13.71 19.08 14.45
CA GLY A 309 -13.18 18.41 15.64
C GLY A 309 -12.80 16.94 15.37
N ALA A 310 -12.12 16.31 16.32
CA ALA A 310 -11.63 14.93 16.19
C ALA A 310 -12.71 13.92 15.74
N ALA A 311 -13.93 14.02 16.31
CA ALA A 311 -15.05 13.15 15.91
C ALA A 311 -15.44 13.35 14.44
N GLY A 312 -15.44 14.61 13.96
CA GLY A 312 -15.68 14.93 12.56
C GLY A 312 -14.61 14.33 11.64
N GLN A 313 -13.35 14.42 12.03
CA GLN A 313 -12.24 13.79 11.29
C GLN A 313 -12.40 12.26 11.19
N VAL A 314 -12.82 11.59 12.28
CA VAL A 314 -13.07 10.14 12.27
C VAL A 314 -14.18 9.77 11.30
N VAL A 315 -15.31 10.49 11.31
CA VAL A 315 -16.43 10.24 10.40
C VAL A 315 -16.02 10.49 8.95
N LEU A 316 -15.36 11.62 8.67
CA LEU A 316 -14.87 11.96 7.33
C LEU A 316 -13.88 10.90 6.83
N ALA A 317 -12.98 10.40 7.66
CA ALA A 317 -12.01 9.38 7.29
C ALA A 317 -12.68 8.08 6.82
N VAL A 318 -13.73 7.61 7.50
CA VAL A 318 -14.51 6.44 7.09
C VAL A 318 -15.21 6.69 5.76
N LEU A 319 -15.87 7.85 5.59
CA LEU A 319 -16.56 8.21 4.35
C LEU A 319 -15.60 8.37 3.16
N ILE A 320 -14.43 8.96 3.38
CA ILE A 320 -13.37 9.09 2.38
C ILE A 320 -12.90 7.71 1.92
N CYS A 321 -12.68 6.77 2.85
CA CYS A 321 -12.25 5.41 2.51
C CYS A 321 -13.35 4.64 1.73
N ILE A 322 -14.64 4.86 2.04
CA ILE A 322 -15.74 4.31 1.23
C ILE A 322 -15.68 4.88 -0.19
N ALA A 323 -15.58 6.20 -0.34
CA ALA A 323 -15.54 6.87 -1.64
C ALA A 323 -14.28 6.50 -2.46
N ASN A 324 -13.14 6.28 -1.78
CA ASN A 324 -11.89 5.85 -2.40
C ASN A 324 -12.06 4.56 -3.22
N VAL A 325 -12.81 3.58 -2.70
CA VAL A 325 -13.02 2.29 -3.37
C VAL A 325 -13.63 2.46 -4.75
N PHE A 326 -14.53 3.42 -4.94
CA PHE A 326 -15.19 3.65 -6.23
C PHE A 326 -14.19 4.04 -7.31
N SER A 327 -13.31 5.01 -7.01
CA SER A 327 -12.28 5.44 -7.95
C SER A 327 -11.19 4.39 -8.14
N TYR A 328 -10.70 3.81 -7.04
CA TYR A 328 -9.60 2.84 -7.09
C TYR A 328 -9.93 1.64 -7.99
N VAL A 329 -11.08 1.01 -7.77
CA VAL A 329 -11.50 -0.19 -8.51
C VAL A 329 -11.79 0.16 -9.97
N SER A 330 -12.52 1.24 -10.22
CA SER A 330 -12.93 1.62 -11.57
C SER A 330 -11.76 2.10 -12.43
N LEU A 331 -10.82 2.86 -11.86
CA LEU A 331 -9.62 3.30 -12.59
C LEU A 331 -8.70 2.12 -12.90
N LEU A 332 -8.53 1.18 -11.97
CA LEU A 332 -7.74 -0.03 -12.20
C LEU A 332 -8.38 -0.92 -13.29
N SER A 333 -9.71 -1.03 -13.29
CA SER A 333 -10.47 -1.72 -14.33
C SER A 333 -10.32 -1.01 -15.69
N ALA A 334 -10.45 0.32 -15.72
CA ALA A 334 -10.27 1.12 -16.95
C ALA A 334 -8.85 1.00 -17.52
N MET A 335 -7.82 0.98 -16.66
CA MET A 335 -6.44 0.73 -17.07
C MET A 335 -6.28 -0.66 -17.69
N SER A 336 -6.87 -1.68 -17.07
CA SER A 336 -6.83 -3.07 -17.55
C SER A 336 -7.61 -3.25 -18.86
N GLY A 337 -8.71 -2.52 -19.03
CA GLY A 337 -9.50 -2.51 -20.27
C GLY A 337 -8.88 -1.71 -21.42
N ALA A 338 -7.88 -0.86 -21.13
CA ALA A 338 -7.17 -0.08 -22.15
C ALA A 338 -6.08 -0.86 -22.91
N VAL A 339 -5.81 -2.11 -22.54
CA VAL A 339 -4.75 -2.96 -23.07
C VAL A 339 -5.26 -4.39 -23.32
N ASP A 340 -4.50 -5.15 -24.13
CA ASP A 340 -4.80 -6.54 -24.41
C ASP A 340 -4.62 -7.44 -23.17
N GLU A 341 -5.22 -8.62 -23.17
CA GLU A 341 -5.15 -9.58 -22.06
C GLU A 341 -3.72 -9.97 -21.68
N THR A 342 -2.83 -10.07 -22.66
CA THR A 342 -1.41 -10.39 -22.47
C THR A 342 -0.63 -9.29 -21.76
N GLU A 343 -1.13 -8.05 -21.77
CA GLU A 343 -0.51 -6.86 -21.19
C GLU A 343 -1.09 -6.46 -19.83
N ARG A 344 -2.14 -7.14 -19.34
CA ARG A 344 -2.75 -6.86 -18.03
C ARG A 344 -1.73 -6.96 -16.89
N GLY A 345 -0.77 -7.87 -16.98
CA GLY A 345 0.33 -7.96 -16.00
C GLY A 345 1.20 -6.70 -15.97
N TRP A 346 1.48 -6.09 -17.13
CA TRP A 346 2.18 -4.81 -17.20
C TRP A 346 1.38 -3.68 -16.52
N VAL A 347 0.07 -3.60 -16.75
CA VAL A 347 -0.80 -2.60 -16.11
C VAL A 347 -0.80 -2.74 -14.58
N MET A 348 -0.86 -3.98 -14.07
CA MET A 348 -0.81 -4.24 -12.63
C MET A 348 0.55 -3.82 -12.03
N GLY A 349 1.65 -4.10 -12.73
CA GLY A 349 2.98 -3.61 -12.35
C GLY A 349 3.07 -2.08 -12.35
N LEU A 350 2.52 -1.44 -13.39
CA LEU A 350 2.48 0.02 -13.54
C LEU A 350 1.65 0.69 -12.44
N SER A 351 0.49 0.12 -12.08
CA SER A 351 -0.34 0.64 -10.98
C SER A 351 0.39 0.53 -9.64
N SER A 352 1.03 -0.59 -9.37
CA SER A 352 1.82 -0.81 -8.14
C SER A 352 3.00 0.15 -8.03
N ALA A 353 3.75 0.36 -9.12
CA ALA A 353 4.85 1.32 -9.19
C ALA A 353 4.34 2.77 -8.97
N SER A 354 3.18 3.10 -9.54
CA SER A 354 2.53 4.40 -9.35
C SER A 354 2.15 4.64 -7.88
N VAL A 355 1.56 3.65 -7.22
CA VAL A 355 1.23 3.74 -5.78
C VAL A 355 2.50 3.92 -4.94
N ALA A 356 3.56 3.15 -5.20
CA ALA A 356 4.82 3.29 -4.48
C ALA A 356 5.41 4.70 -4.64
N LEU A 357 5.38 5.26 -5.86
CA LEU A 357 5.83 6.61 -6.14
C LEU A 357 4.96 7.66 -5.42
N CYS A 358 3.63 7.48 -5.39
CA CYS A 358 2.73 8.37 -4.66
C CYS A 358 2.99 8.36 -3.15
N VAL A 359 3.20 7.18 -2.54
CA VAL A 359 3.56 7.05 -1.11
C VAL A 359 4.91 7.70 -0.84
N PHE A 360 5.89 7.54 -1.74
CA PHE A 360 7.20 8.18 -1.64
C PHE A 360 7.08 9.71 -1.64
N ILE A 361 6.33 10.27 -2.60
CA ILE A 361 6.10 11.73 -2.70
C ILE A 361 5.36 12.23 -1.46
N ALA A 362 4.27 11.56 -1.06
CA ALA A 362 3.50 11.92 0.14
C ALA A 362 4.39 11.91 1.41
N GLY A 363 5.26 10.90 1.52
CA GLY A 363 6.25 10.82 2.59
C GLY A 363 7.22 11.99 2.59
N LEU A 364 7.77 12.36 1.43
CA LEU A 364 8.68 13.50 1.31
C LEU A 364 8.01 14.83 1.69
N LEU A 365 6.73 15.00 1.36
CA LEU A 365 5.99 16.22 1.70
C LEU A 365 5.90 16.46 3.21
N THR A 366 6.06 15.43 4.07
CA THR A 366 6.02 15.64 5.53
C THR A 366 7.18 16.50 6.05
N SER A 367 8.29 16.62 5.32
CA SER A 367 9.37 17.56 5.65
C SER A 367 8.92 19.03 5.64
N LEU A 368 7.87 19.33 4.87
CA LEU A 368 7.32 20.69 4.77
C LEU A 368 6.42 21.07 5.94
N LEU A 369 6.12 20.14 6.89
CA LEU A 369 5.38 20.44 8.11
C LEU A 369 6.09 21.48 9.00
N ALA A 370 7.40 21.61 8.85
CA ALA A 370 8.15 22.67 9.52
C ALA A 370 7.78 24.08 9.03
N ALA A 371 7.26 24.21 7.80
CA ALA A 371 6.95 25.48 7.16
C ALA A 371 5.45 25.74 6.97
N LEU A 372 4.65 24.67 6.85
CA LEU A 372 3.22 24.76 6.51
C LEU A 372 2.35 23.92 7.45
N PRO A 373 1.16 24.40 7.83
CA PRO A 373 0.21 23.62 8.61
C PRO A 373 -0.23 22.35 7.88
N ALA A 374 -0.46 21.27 8.62
CA ALA A 374 -0.89 19.98 8.04
C ALA A 374 -2.22 20.09 7.29
N ALA A 375 -3.13 21.00 7.67
CA ALA A 375 -4.38 21.27 6.98
C ALA A 375 -4.19 21.68 5.50
N VAL A 376 -3.07 22.34 5.16
CA VAL A 376 -2.74 22.69 3.78
C VAL A 376 -2.55 21.44 2.93
N PHE A 377 -1.91 20.40 3.48
CA PHE A 377 -1.68 19.13 2.77
C PHE A 377 -2.96 18.29 2.66
N LEU A 378 -3.85 18.37 3.65
CA LEU A 378 -5.19 17.76 3.56
C LEU A 378 -5.98 18.39 2.42
N GLY A 379 -6.02 19.73 2.33
CA GLY A 379 -6.68 20.45 1.25
C GLY A 379 -6.03 20.17 -0.11
N ALA A 380 -4.70 20.21 -0.19
CA ALA A 380 -3.96 19.88 -1.42
C ALA A 380 -4.27 18.44 -1.90
N GLY A 381 -4.38 17.47 -0.98
CA GLY A 381 -4.82 16.12 -1.27
C GLY A 381 -6.18 16.10 -1.95
N GLY A 382 -7.16 16.85 -1.42
CA GLY A 382 -8.48 17.00 -2.02
C GLY A 382 -8.45 17.61 -3.42
N VAL A 383 -7.66 18.67 -3.61
CA VAL A 383 -7.47 19.32 -4.93
C VAL A 383 -6.86 18.34 -5.94
N LEU A 384 -5.82 17.58 -5.55
CA LEU A 384 -5.19 16.58 -6.42
C LEU A 384 -6.18 15.51 -6.88
N VAL A 385 -7.03 15.01 -5.96
CA VAL A 385 -8.08 14.04 -6.29
C VAL A 385 -9.06 14.62 -7.30
N LEU A 386 -9.52 15.87 -7.08
CA LEU A 386 -10.45 16.55 -8.02
C LEU A 386 -9.81 16.82 -9.37
N LEU A 387 -8.51 17.12 -9.42
CA LEU A 387 -7.78 17.29 -10.69
C LEU A 387 -7.71 15.97 -11.48
N GLY A 388 -7.79 14.81 -10.82
CA GLY A 388 -7.90 13.49 -11.44
C GLY A 388 -9.12 13.34 -12.35
N ILE A 389 -10.21 14.09 -12.08
CA ILE A 389 -11.42 14.10 -12.91
C ILE A 389 -11.10 14.53 -14.36
N GLY A 390 -10.17 15.46 -14.55
CA GLY A 390 -9.80 15.93 -15.89
C GLY A 390 -9.34 14.83 -16.83
N PRO A 391 -8.32 14.03 -16.49
CA PRO A 391 -7.96 12.82 -17.23
C PRO A 391 -9.07 11.77 -17.26
N ALA A 392 -9.84 11.57 -16.17
CA ALA A 392 -10.93 10.60 -16.13
C ALA A 392 -11.99 10.86 -17.21
N LEU A 393 -12.30 12.13 -17.50
CA LEU A 393 -13.23 12.52 -18.59
C LEU A 393 -12.75 12.06 -19.97
N ARG A 394 -11.47 11.82 -20.16
CA ARG A 394 -10.86 11.36 -21.43
C ARG A 394 -10.77 9.85 -21.56
N ILE A 395 -11.20 9.09 -20.54
CA ILE A 395 -11.27 7.62 -20.60
C ILE A 395 -12.28 7.23 -21.68
N ALA A 396 -11.83 6.45 -22.66
CA ALA A 396 -12.69 5.98 -23.73
C ALA A 396 -13.81 5.09 -23.15
N ALA A 397 -15.03 5.26 -23.64
CA ALA A 397 -16.09 4.29 -23.37
C ALA A 397 -15.69 2.91 -23.92
N PRO A 398 -16.07 1.81 -23.26
CA PRO A 398 -15.85 0.47 -23.83
C PRO A 398 -16.49 0.41 -25.22
N GLU A 399 -15.73 -0.07 -26.20
CA GLU A 399 -16.30 -0.36 -27.51
C GLU A 399 -17.41 -1.40 -27.33
N ALA A 400 -18.61 -1.12 -27.82
CA ALA A 400 -19.69 -2.09 -27.80
C ALA A 400 -19.19 -3.39 -28.48
N PRO A 401 -19.47 -4.59 -27.91
CA PRO A 401 -19.09 -5.81 -28.57
C PRO A 401 -19.64 -5.79 -30.00
N VAL A 402 -18.73 -5.92 -31.00
CA VAL A 402 -19.12 -6.11 -32.38
C VAL A 402 -20.02 -7.35 -32.38
N GLN A 403 -21.32 -7.15 -32.59
CA GLN A 403 -22.26 -8.22 -32.74
C GLN A 403 -21.82 -9.00 -34.01
N ALA A 404 -21.27 -10.20 -33.81
CA ALA A 404 -20.91 -11.13 -34.85
C ALA A 404 -22.14 -11.96 -35.23
#